data_de04f7f9abb0cc03af0a65f09c4aacd8
#
_entry.id   de04f7f9abb0cc03af0a65f09c4aacd8
#
_cell.length_a   1.000
_cell.length_b   1.000
_cell.length_c   1.000
_cell.angle_alpha   90.00
_cell.angle_beta   90.00
_cell.angle_gamma   90.00
#
_symmetry.space_group_name_H-M   'P 1'
#
loop_
_entity.id
_entity.type
_entity.pdbx_description
1 polymer ?
#
loop_
_entity_poly.entity_id
_entity_poly.type
_entity_poly.pdbx_seq_one_letter_code
_entity_poly.pdbx_strand_id
1 'polypeptide(L)'
;MTSLSCYSYIGRQIAHGQNLSIGSGCDTKVTVEHEFLHALGFYHEQSRYDRDDYVTIVRENILQDKEHNFNKVGSNVSTTHGTPYDYWSVMHYSKEAFTNGNGSTIITMEPKFQNSNISWEMVTQVSGGPNSDHTTLPSGSKDYSGEVGYFMHVSTATGQEGDTAQLETQRMTPQRVCHIQCLQFYYYHSGNESDTLNIWIREFKNEQDLTGTRLIMGQITGSQTSHWRLHHVSLNATMNFQVVFEAQKAAGRSTGGFSVDDINLYETECPHLSLQIDDFQRVLNTSASESRIYSSRQYSSEGYAYRFAVILYKTYFGLFMQLLSGDNDDKLQWPCLGRQMTFQMLDQTPSIQQQMTKQKSFTTNGEATRTSKNVNYT
;
A
#
# COMPACT_ATOMS: atom_id res chain seq x y z
N MET A 1 -15.46 -41.26 6.70
CA MET A 1 -16.23 -40.21 7.39
C MET A 1 -15.81 -38.88 6.79
N THR A 2 -16.66 -38.27 5.99
CA THR A 2 -16.41 -36.94 5.46
C THR A 2 -16.60 -35.96 6.61
N SER A 3 -15.52 -35.34 7.10
CA SER A 3 -15.61 -34.25 8.06
C SER A 3 -16.40 -33.09 7.44
N LEU A 4 -17.42 -32.62 8.15
CA LEU A 4 -18.20 -31.45 7.73
C LEU A 4 -17.55 -30.12 8.17
N SER A 5 -16.40 -30.18 8.83
CA SER A 5 -15.70 -29.01 9.37
C SER A 5 -14.31 -28.84 8.78
N CYS A 6 -13.89 -27.58 8.69
CA CYS A 6 -12.55 -27.17 8.31
C CYS A 6 -11.80 -26.87 9.59
N TYR A 7 -10.63 -27.47 9.78
CA TYR A 7 -9.80 -27.22 10.95
C TYR A 7 -8.36 -27.67 10.73
N SER A 8 -7.46 -27.03 11.42
CA SER A 8 -6.08 -27.46 11.62
C SER A 8 -5.65 -27.29 13.07
N TYR A 9 -4.63 -28.02 13.47
CA TYR A 9 -3.89 -27.71 14.70
C TYR A 9 -2.95 -26.53 14.43
N ILE A 10 -2.72 -25.72 15.46
CA ILE A 10 -1.76 -24.61 15.38
C ILE A 10 -0.36 -25.16 15.64
N GLY A 11 0.48 -25.08 14.60
CA GLY A 11 1.82 -25.65 14.64
C GLY A 11 1.84 -27.16 14.67
N ARG A 12 3.04 -27.73 14.82
CA ARG A 12 3.24 -29.17 14.90
C ARG A 12 2.94 -29.69 16.31
N GLN A 13 1.78 -30.30 16.47
CA GLN A 13 1.34 -30.92 17.75
C GLN A 13 1.67 -32.43 17.85
N ILE A 14 1.78 -33.11 16.72
CA ILE A 14 1.96 -34.57 16.66
C ILE A 14 3.21 -34.91 15.83
N ALA A 15 4.12 -35.72 16.39
CA ALA A 15 5.45 -35.97 15.80
C ALA A 15 5.41 -36.69 14.44
N HIS A 16 4.45 -37.59 14.23
CA HIS A 16 4.38 -38.46 13.05
C HIS A 16 3.28 -38.12 12.06
N GLY A 17 2.70 -36.90 12.16
CA GLY A 17 1.65 -36.39 11.31
C GLY A 17 0.40 -36.03 12.10
N GLN A 18 -0.28 -35.00 11.68
CA GLN A 18 -1.52 -34.51 12.28
C GLN A 18 -2.57 -34.28 11.21
N ASN A 19 -3.84 -34.35 11.62
CA ASN A 19 -4.95 -34.14 10.73
C ASN A 19 -5.13 -32.63 10.45
N LEU A 20 -5.32 -32.31 9.18
CA LEU A 20 -5.86 -31.06 8.68
C LEU A 20 -7.09 -31.43 7.88
N SER A 21 -8.24 -30.80 8.15
CA SER A 21 -9.49 -31.12 7.49
C SER A 21 -9.92 -29.99 6.56
N ILE A 22 -10.13 -30.34 5.31
CA ILE A 22 -10.81 -29.53 4.31
C ILE A 22 -12.13 -30.23 4.03
N GLY A 23 -13.13 -29.94 4.84
CA GLY A 23 -14.46 -30.53 4.75
C GLY A 23 -15.26 -30.00 3.55
N SER A 24 -16.48 -30.52 3.41
CA SER A 24 -17.38 -30.03 2.36
C SER A 24 -17.68 -28.54 2.51
N GLY A 25 -17.44 -27.75 1.45
CA GLY A 25 -17.61 -26.31 1.43
C GLY A 25 -16.38 -25.52 1.88
N CYS A 26 -15.26 -26.19 2.21
CA CYS A 26 -13.98 -25.56 2.56
C CYS A 26 -12.93 -25.63 1.44
N ASP A 27 -13.30 -26.06 0.27
CA ASP A 27 -12.42 -26.26 -0.88
C ASP A 27 -12.10 -24.95 -1.62
N THR A 28 -12.36 -23.81 -0.96
CA THR A 28 -11.92 -22.52 -1.46
C THR A 28 -10.43 -22.32 -1.16
N LYS A 29 -9.72 -21.61 -2.04
CA LYS A 29 -8.31 -21.30 -1.88
C LYS A 29 -8.04 -20.62 -0.52
N VAL A 30 -8.86 -19.65 -0.16
CA VAL A 30 -8.73 -18.88 1.09
C VAL A 30 -8.82 -19.79 2.33
N THR A 31 -9.79 -20.69 2.37
CA THR A 31 -9.95 -21.61 3.51
C THR A 31 -8.78 -22.60 3.59
N VAL A 32 -8.32 -23.11 2.45
CA VAL A 32 -7.17 -24.00 2.40
C VAL A 32 -5.91 -23.30 2.91
N GLU A 33 -5.63 -22.08 2.45
CA GLU A 33 -4.51 -21.26 2.92
C GLU A 33 -4.60 -20.99 4.42
N HIS A 34 -5.77 -20.65 4.94
CA HIS A 34 -6.03 -20.40 6.35
C HIS A 34 -5.65 -21.65 7.20
N GLU A 35 -6.15 -22.82 6.84
CA GLU A 35 -5.88 -24.05 7.60
C GLU A 35 -4.40 -24.47 7.52
N PHE A 36 -3.75 -24.23 6.38
CA PHE A 36 -2.30 -24.48 6.27
C PHE A 36 -1.49 -23.48 7.12
N LEU A 37 -1.86 -22.22 7.21
CA LEU A 37 -1.19 -21.26 8.08
C LEU A 37 -1.34 -21.65 9.55
N HIS A 38 -2.49 -22.18 9.96
CA HIS A 38 -2.62 -22.79 11.29
C HIS A 38 -1.61 -23.92 11.49
N ALA A 39 -1.48 -24.83 10.53
CA ALA A 39 -0.51 -25.93 10.62
C ALA A 39 0.95 -25.42 10.70
N LEU A 40 1.25 -24.26 10.13
CA LEU A 40 2.56 -23.60 10.22
C LEU A 40 2.77 -22.82 11.54
N GLY A 41 1.74 -22.70 12.38
CA GLY A 41 1.85 -22.09 13.71
C GLY A 41 1.21 -20.72 13.84
N PHE A 42 0.52 -20.22 12.83
CA PHE A 42 -0.16 -18.93 12.91
C PHE A 42 -1.48 -19.04 13.67
N TYR A 43 -1.69 -18.12 14.60
CA TYR A 43 -2.98 -17.87 15.25
C TYR A 43 -3.83 -16.91 14.40
N HIS A 44 -5.10 -16.77 14.76
CA HIS A 44 -5.94 -15.74 14.15
C HIS A 44 -5.41 -14.35 14.46
N GLU A 45 -5.49 -13.45 13.50
CA GLU A 45 -4.98 -12.08 13.63
C GLU A 45 -5.73 -11.29 14.74
N GLN A 46 -7.06 -11.42 14.82
CA GLN A 46 -7.84 -10.80 15.90
C GLN A 46 -7.57 -11.38 17.30
N SER A 47 -6.77 -12.44 17.39
CA SER A 47 -6.34 -13.03 18.67
C SER A 47 -4.95 -12.56 19.11
N ARG A 48 -4.31 -11.68 18.38
CA ARG A 48 -3.01 -11.08 18.76
C ARG A 48 -3.13 -10.40 20.13
N TYR A 49 -2.03 -10.43 20.91
CA TYR A 49 -2.00 -9.81 22.23
C TYR A 49 -2.17 -8.28 22.19
N ASP A 50 -1.78 -7.66 21.06
CA ASP A 50 -1.87 -6.22 20.80
C ASP A 50 -3.14 -5.81 20.03
N ARG A 51 -4.05 -6.74 19.71
CA ARG A 51 -5.22 -6.49 18.86
C ARG A 51 -6.13 -5.35 19.36
N ASP A 52 -6.17 -5.12 20.69
CA ASP A 52 -7.04 -4.09 21.27
C ASP A 52 -6.57 -2.66 20.95
N ASP A 53 -5.38 -2.50 20.37
CA ASP A 53 -4.92 -1.23 19.82
C ASP A 53 -5.49 -0.96 18.41
N TYR A 54 -6.13 -1.95 17.79
CA TYR A 54 -6.57 -1.96 16.39
C TYR A 54 -8.07 -2.23 16.22
N VAL A 55 -8.61 -3.12 17.04
CA VAL A 55 -10.02 -3.55 16.97
C VAL A 55 -10.66 -3.61 18.34
N THR A 56 -11.93 -3.29 18.39
CA THR A 56 -12.80 -3.51 19.54
C THR A 56 -13.64 -4.77 19.32
N ILE A 57 -13.65 -5.69 20.27
CA ILE A 57 -14.54 -6.85 20.25
C ILE A 57 -15.82 -6.51 20.99
N VAL A 58 -16.93 -6.53 20.26
CA VAL A 58 -18.29 -6.24 20.77
C VAL A 58 -18.90 -7.56 21.28
N ARG A 59 -18.63 -7.88 22.54
CA ARG A 59 -18.96 -9.18 23.12
C ARG A 59 -20.47 -9.45 23.16
N GLU A 60 -21.29 -8.42 23.34
CA GLU A 60 -22.75 -8.50 23.33
C GLU A 60 -23.35 -8.92 21.98
N ASN A 61 -22.60 -8.77 20.91
CA ASN A 61 -23.00 -9.18 19.57
C ASN A 61 -22.54 -10.61 19.22
N ILE A 62 -21.76 -11.28 20.09
CA ILE A 62 -21.25 -12.63 19.83
C ILE A 62 -22.32 -13.65 20.21
N LEU A 63 -22.44 -14.71 19.39
CA LEU A 63 -23.25 -15.87 19.72
C LEU A 63 -22.83 -16.47 21.05
N GLN A 64 -23.80 -16.86 21.87
CA GLN A 64 -23.54 -17.54 23.14
C GLN A 64 -22.61 -18.75 22.90
N ASP A 65 -21.66 -18.98 23.82
CA ASP A 65 -20.65 -20.04 23.77
C ASP A 65 -19.59 -19.90 22.66
N LYS A 66 -19.54 -18.76 21.95
CA LYS A 66 -18.50 -18.46 20.92
C LYS A 66 -17.51 -17.38 21.33
N GLU A 67 -17.65 -16.80 22.52
CA GLU A 67 -16.79 -15.73 23.04
C GLU A 67 -15.34 -16.16 23.15
N HIS A 68 -15.07 -17.45 23.37
CA HIS A 68 -13.72 -18.01 23.47
C HIS A 68 -12.91 -17.86 22.17
N ASN A 69 -13.57 -17.78 20.99
CA ASN A 69 -12.92 -17.56 19.71
C ASN A 69 -12.27 -16.18 19.57
N PHE A 70 -12.64 -15.26 20.46
CA PHE A 70 -12.11 -13.89 20.51
C PHE A 70 -11.12 -13.68 21.68
N ASN A 71 -10.63 -14.75 22.30
CA ASN A 71 -9.62 -14.66 23.33
C ASN A 71 -8.27 -14.26 22.73
N LYS A 72 -7.53 -13.38 23.42
CA LYS A 72 -6.17 -13.03 23.02
C LYS A 72 -5.20 -14.16 23.34
N VAL A 73 -4.23 -14.35 22.45
CA VAL A 73 -3.08 -15.20 22.65
C VAL A 73 -1.94 -14.35 23.23
N GLY A 74 -1.47 -14.70 24.43
CA GLY A 74 -0.49 -13.87 25.13
C GLY A 74 0.88 -13.82 24.46
N SER A 75 1.63 -12.75 24.71
CA SER A 75 3.01 -12.56 24.21
C SER A 75 4.02 -13.57 24.72
N ASN A 76 3.67 -14.35 25.75
CA ASN A 76 4.50 -15.46 26.27
C ASN A 76 4.43 -16.72 25.41
N VAL A 77 3.45 -16.87 24.52
CA VAL A 77 3.25 -18.05 23.66
C VAL A 77 3.16 -17.71 22.18
N SER A 78 3.13 -16.42 21.83
CA SER A 78 3.07 -15.94 20.46
C SER A 78 3.97 -14.72 20.26
N THR A 79 4.29 -14.43 19.00
CA THR A 79 5.03 -13.23 18.62
C THR A 79 4.41 -12.65 17.36
N THR A 80 4.37 -11.34 17.29
CA THR A 80 3.98 -10.60 16.07
C THR A 80 5.13 -10.49 15.08
N HIS A 81 6.34 -10.94 15.44
CA HIS A 81 7.58 -10.74 14.67
C HIS A 81 7.85 -9.27 14.29
N GLY A 82 7.25 -8.32 15.01
CA GLY A 82 7.33 -6.90 14.70
C GLY A 82 6.53 -6.48 13.47
N THR A 83 5.66 -7.36 12.95
CA THR A 83 4.78 -7.00 11.82
C THR A 83 3.59 -6.19 12.30
N PRO A 84 3.15 -5.17 11.54
CA PRO A 84 1.91 -4.45 11.81
C PRO A 84 0.71 -5.39 11.88
N TYR A 85 -0.37 -4.92 12.52
CA TYR A 85 -1.65 -5.63 12.51
C TYR A 85 -2.25 -5.60 11.10
N ASP A 86 -2.64 -6.76 10.59
CA ASP A 86 -3.15 -6.90 9.23
C ASP A 86 -4.66 -7.19 9.25
N TYR A 87 -5.47 -6.14 9.01
CA TYR A 87 -6.93 -6.26 8.92
C TYR A 87 -7.39 -7.16 7.76
N TRP A 88 -6.54 -7.36 6.75
CA TRP A 88 -6.81 -8.16 5.55
C TRP A 88 -6.19 -9.55 5.59
N SER A 89 -5.56 -9.89 6.70
CA SER A 89 -4.97 -11.20 6.87
C SER A 89 -6.01 -12.28 6.61
N VAL A 90 -5.65 -13.30 5.83
CA VAL A 90 -6.47 -14.52 5.70
C VAL A 90 -6.75 -15.18 7.05
N MET A 91 -5.95 -14.83 8.09
CA MET A 91 -6.13 -15.28 9.47
C MET A 91 -7.04 -14.35 10.29
N HIS A 92 -7.56 -13.24 9.72
CA HIS A 92 -8.45 -12.33 10.41
C HIS A 92 -9.91 -12.73 10.21
N TYR A 93 -10.70 -12.71 11.30
CA TYR A 93 -12.15 -12.90 11.20
C TYR A 93 -12.81 -11.71 10.51
N SER A 94 -13.91 -11.99 9.79
CA SER A 94 -14.78 -10.93 9.30
C SER A 94 -15.43 -10.16 10.46
N LYS A 95 -15.84 -8.92 10.20
CA LYS A 95 -16.48 -8.07 11.22
C LYS A 95 -17.74 -8.67 11.82
N GLU A 96 -18.37 -9.62 11.14
CA GLU A 96 -19.62 -10.28 11.56
C GLU A 96 -19.41 -11.74 11.98
N ALA A 97 -18.15 -12.17 12.13
CA ALA A 97 -17.85 -13.54 12.55
C ALA A 97 -18.54 -13.86 13.89
N PHE A 98 -19.26 -14.98 13.93
CA PHE A 98 -20.03 -15.42 15.09
C PHE A 98 -21.03 -14.41 15.64
N THR A 99 -21.59 -13.51 14.80
CA THR A 99 -22.62 -12.56 15.24
C THR A 99 -23.92 -13.28 15.62
N ASN A 100 -24.57 -12.77 16.68
CA ASN A 100 -25.92 -13.18 17.08
C ASN A 100 -27.03 -12.43 16.32
N GLY A 101 -26.66 -11.62 15.31
CA GLY A 101 -27.57 -10.83 14.49
C GLY A 101 -27.80 -9.40 14.99
N ASN A 102 -27.24 -9.00 16.12
CA ASN A 102 -27.41 -7.66 16.69
C ASN A 102 -26.35 -6.64 16.18
N GLY A 103 -25.47 -7.04 15.27
CA GLY A 103 -24.44 -6.17 14.68
C GLY A 103 -23.08 -6.84 14.59
N SER A 104 -22.09 -6.05 14.27
CA SER A 104 -20.71 -6.51 14.13
C SER A 104 -20.11 -6.96 15.45
N THR A 105 -19.33 -8.04 15.40
CA THR A 105 -18.58 -8.58 16.56
C THR A 105 -17.18 -7.98 16.67
N ILE A 106 -16.64 -7.47 15.54
CA ILE A 106 -15.37 -6.76 15.48
C ILE A 106 -15.62 -5.38 14.86
N ILE A 107 -15.15 -4.35 15.54
CA ILE A 107 -15.16 -2.97 15.06
C ILE A 107 -13.71 -2.51 14.98
N THR A 108 -13.27 -2.01 13.82
CA THR A 108 -11.97 -1.37 13.68
C THR A 108 -11.91 -0.12 14.52
N MET A 109 -10.78 0.12 15.20
CA MET A 109 -10.59 1.39 15.87
C MET A 109 -10.42 2.48 14.80
N GLU A 110 -11.37 3.42 14.79
CA GLU A 110 -11.25 4.57 13.91
C GLU A 110 -10.03 5.41 14.28
N PRO A 111 -9.30 5.95 13.29
CA PRO A 111 -8.25 6.93 13.56
C PRO A 111 -8.85 8.09 14.35
N LYS A 112 -8.15 8.59 15.36
CA LYS A 112 -8.59 9.73 16.16
C LYS A 112 -8.64 10.98 15.29
N PHE A 113 -9.84 11.42 14.90
CA PHE A 113 -10.05 12.65 14.17
C PHE A 113 -9.95 13.84 15.12
N GLN A 114 -9.18 14.87 14.73
CA GLN A 114 -9.22 16.15 15.41
C GLN A 114 -10.46 16.92 14.99
N ASN A 115 -11.05 17.71 15.91
CA ASN A 115 -12.21 18.55 15.63
C ASN A 115 -11.90 19.59 14.53
N SER A 116 -12.31 19.28 13.31
CA SER A 116 -12.31 20.21 12.19
C SER A 116 -13.62 20.06 11.42
N ASN A 117 -13.97 21.07 10.60
CA ASN A 117 -15.19 21.04 9.79
C ASN A 117 -15.09 20.04 8.61
N ILE A 118 -13.89 19.46 8.38
CA ILE A 118 -13.63 18.38 7.44
C ILE A 118 -13.02 17.19 8.18
N SER A 119 -13.32 15.97 7.75
CA SER A 119 -12.85 14.74 8.39
C SER A 119 -12.54 13.67 7.35
N TRP A 120 -11.63 12.76 7.70
CA TRP A 120 -11.41 11.52 6.95
C TRP A 120 -12.52 10.52 7.26
N GLU A 121 -13.04 9.88 6.24
CA GLU A 121 -14.08 8.87 6.32
C GLU A 121 -13.68 7.64 5.53
N MET A 122 -14.01 6.47 6.03
CA MET A 122 -13.85 5.21 5.31
C MET A 122 -15.06 5.01 4.40
N VAL A 123 -14.83 4.94 3.10
CA VAL A 123 -15.89 4.88 2.08
C VAL A 123 -15.59 3.81 1.03
N THR A 124 -16.61 3.44 0.26
CA THR A 124 -16.47 2.49 -0.85
C THR A 124 -16.47 3.17 -2.22
N GLN A 125 -16.97 4.42 -2.28
CA GLN A 125 -17.04 5.23 -3.50
C GLN A 125 -17.21 6.71 -3.14
N VAL A 126 -16.83 7.60 -4.03
CA VAL A 126 -16.99 9.06 -3.89
C VAL A 126 -17.65 9.62 -5.14
N SER A 127 -18.72 10.41 -4.96
CA SER A 127 -19.36 11.09 -6.09
C SER A 127 -18.42 12.12 -6.71
N GLY A 128 -18.12 11.98 -8.01
CA GLY A 128 -17.14 12.82 -8.70
C GLY A 128 -15.67 12.47 -8.39
N GLY A 129 -15.44 11.37 -7.70
CA GLY A 129 -14.14 10.84 -7.32
C GLY A 129 -14.02 9.34 -7.67
N PRO A 130 -13.27 8.54 -6.88
CA PRO A 130 -13.12 7.11 -7.10
C PRO A 130 -14.48 6.39 -6.93
N ASN A 131 -14.77 5.47 -7.82
CA ASN A 131 -15.97 4.61 -7.76
C ASN A 131 -15.69 3.24 -7.14
N SER A 132 -14.45 2.97 -6.77
CA SER A 132 -13.98 1.79 -6.05
C SER A 132 -12.66 2.11 -5.34
N ASP A 133 -12.23 1.26 -4.42
CA ASP A 133 -10.86 1.23 -3.93
C ASP A 133 -9.86 0.97 -5.07
N HIS A 134 -8.57 1.06 -4.78
CA HIS A 134 -7.54 0.86 -5.80
C HIS A 134 -7.46 -0.60 -6.28
N THR A 135 -7.71 -1.57 -5.41
CA THR A 135 -7.55 -3.01 -5.70
C THR A 135 -8.76 -3.65 -6.36
N THR A 136 -9.96 -3.04 -6.23
CA THR A 136 -11.18 -3.57 -6.84
C THR A 136 -11.40 -2.96 -8.22
N LEU A 137 -11.67 -3.79 -9.22
CA LEU A 137 -11.95 -3.30 -10.57
C LEU A 137 -13.26 -2.50 -10.64
N PRO A 138 -13.30 -1.38 -11.43
CA PRO A 138 -14.49 -0.54 -11.62
C PRO A 138 -15.72 -1.26 -12.15
N SER A 139 -15.59 -2.47 -12.68
CA SER A 139 -16.66 -3.25 -13.30
C SER A 139 -17.57 -3.97 -12.30
N GLY A 140 -17.45 -3.70 -10.99
CA GLY A 140 -18.29 -4.37 -9.99
C GLY A 140 -18.01 -5.88 -9.89
N SER A 141 -16.89 -6.35 -10.40
CA SER A 141 -16.42 -7.68 -10.06
C SER A 141 -16.06 -7.66 -8.59
N LYS A 142 -16.88 -8.32 -7.82
CA LYS A 142 -16.60 -8.65 -6.43
C LYS A 142 -15.26 -9.39 -6.41
N ASP A 143 -14.41 -9.08 -5.44
CA ASP A 143 -13.31 -9.95 -5.14
C ASP A 143 -13.83 -11.38 -4.90
N TYR A 144 -12.95 -12.35 -4.74
CA TYR A 144 -13.38 -13.74 -4.50
C TYR A 144 -14.24 -13.90 -3.23
N SER A 145 -14.21 -12.93 -2.29
CA SER A 145 -15.05 -12.88 -1.09
C SER A 145 -16.41 -12.24 -1.33
N GLY A 146 -16.58 -11.53 -2.44
CA GLY A 146 -17.79 -10.78 -2.76
C GLY A 146 -17.94 -9.49 -1.96
N GLU A 147 -16.90 -9.04 -1.29
CA GLU A 147 -16.88 -7.81 -0.51
C GLU A 147 -16.51 -6.61 -1.38
N VAL A 148 -17.04 -5.45 -1.02
CA VAL A 148 -16.69 -4.17 -1.62
C VAL A 148 -15.48 -3.62 -0.86
N GLY A 149 -14.42 -3.25 -1.56
CA GLY A 149 -13.26 -2.64 -0.94
C GLY A 149 -13.54 -1.25 -0.38
N TYR A 150 -12.71 -0.81 0.54
CA TYR A 150 -12.82 0.47 1.25
C TYR A 150 -11.54 1.27 1.10
N PHE A 151 -11.68 2.59 1.10
CA PHE A 151 -10.55 3.51 1.14
C PHE A 151 -10.86 4.71 2.03
N MET A 152 -9.83 5.47 2.42
CA MET A 152 -10.01 6.68 3.21
C MET A 152 -10.23 7.88 2.29
N HIS A 153 -11.25 8.69 2.58
CA HIS A 153 -11.58 9.92 1.85
C HIS A 153 -11.77 11.09 2.79
N VAL A 154 -11.31 12.26 2.38
CA VAL A 154 -11.60 13.53 3.01
C VAL A 154 -12.19 14.49 1.98
N SER A 155 -13.38 15.00 2.24
CA SER A 155 -14.02 15.99 1.36
C SER A 155 -13.59 17.40 1.73
N THR A 156 -13.10 18.16 0.76
CA THR A 156 -12.84 19.59 0.85
C THR A 156 -13.98 20.43 0.25
N ALA A 157 -15.08 19.78 -0.16
CA ALA A 157 -16.26 20.47 -0.69
C ALA A 157 -16.98 21.31 0.38
N THR A 158 -16.90 20.88 1.63
CA THR A 158 -17.38 21.59 2.82
C THR A 158 -16.22 22.23 3.57
N GLY A 159 -16.49 22.96 4.65
CA GLY A 159 -15.46 23.62 5.45
C GLY A 159 -15.04 24.99 4.88
N GLN A 160 -14.12 25.63 5.58
CA GLN A 160 -13.59 26.95 5.28
C GLN A 160 -12.12 26.85 4.83
N GLU A 161 -11.61 27.90 4.20
CA GLU A 161 -10.18 28.01 3.88
C GLU A 161 -9.32 27.83 5.14
N GLY A 162 -8.31 26.97 5.04
CA GLY A 162 -7.41 26.65 6.14
C GLY A 162 -7.89 25.49 7.02
N ASP A 163 -9.12 24.98 6.87
CA ASP A 163 -9.55 23.78 7.56
C ASP A 163 -8.67 22.60 7.17
N THR A 164 -8.30 21.79 8.17
CA THR A 164 -7.45 20.60 8.01
C THR A 164 -8.10 19.36 8.59
N ALA A 165 -7.81 18.22 7.99
CA ALA A 165 -8.13 16.91 8.54
C ALA A 165 -6.88 16.02 8.52
N GLN A 166 -6.65 15.29 9.61
CA GLN A 166 -5.49 14.43 9.78
C GLN A 166 -5.90 12.96 9.88
N LEU A 167 -5.21 12.12 9.12
CA LEU A 167 -5.24 10.67 9.22
C LEU A 167 -3.86 10.22 9.71
N GLU A 168 -3.80 9.57 10.87
CA GLU A 168 -2.55 9.21 11.52
C GLU A 168 -2.39 7.69 11.58
N THR A 169 -1.19 7.21 11.30
CA THR A 169 -0.84 5.83 11.58
C THR A 169 -0.60 5.62 13.07
N GLN A 170 -0.46 4.39 13.47
CA GLN A 170 0.06 4.07 14.80
C GLN A 170 1.52 4.50 14.94
N ARG A 171 2.00 4.54 16.21
CA ARG A 171 3.42 4.71 16.48
C ARG A 171 4.19 3.47 16.02
N MET A 172 5.20 3.70 15.23
CA MET A 172 6.09 2.70 14.67
C MET A 172 7.52 2.96 15.17
N THR A 173 8.30 1.90 15.30
CA THR A 173 9.72 1.99 15.63
C THR A 173 10.54 1.66 14.40
N PRO A 174 11.51 2.51 13.99
CA PRO A 174 12.43 2.17 12.90
C PRO A 174 13.16 0.87 13.22
N GLN A 175 13.13 -0.09 12.29
CA GLN A 175 13.72 -1.42 12.50
C GLN A 175 15.20 -1.49 12.09
N ARG A 176 15.65 -0.56 11.24
CA ARG A 176 17.02 -0.54 10.69
C ARG A 176 17.81 0.68 11.13
N VAL A 177 19.09 0.49 11.39
CA VAL A 177 20.03 1.55 11.81
C VAL A 177 20.25 2.59 10.72
N CYS A 178 19.99 2.28 9.46
CA CYS A 178 20.17 3.23 8.35
C CYS A 178 19.10 4.33 8.28
N HIS A 179 18.03 4.24 9.06
CA HIS A 179 16.94 5.23 9.13
C HIS A 179 16.36 5.62 7.75
N ILE A 180 16.27 4.65 6.85
CA ILE A 180 15.73 4.85 5.52
C ILE A 180 14.42 4.08 5.43
N GLN A 181 13.31 4.79 5.19
CA GLN A 181 12.01 4.19 4.98
C GLN A 181 11.39 4.77 3.71
N CYS A 182 10.57 3.98 3.05
CA CYS A 182 9.78 4.38 1.91
C CYS A 182 8.30 4.17 2.22
N LEU A 183 7.57 5.26 2.29
CA LEU A 183 6.11 5.24 2.33
C LEU A 183 5.58 5.14 0.91
N GLN A 184 4.77 4.13 0.65
CA GLN A 184 4.07 3.92 -0.61
C GLN A 184 2.57 3.94 -0.36
N PHE A 185 1.81 4.62 -1.20
CA PHE A 185 0.35 4.63 -1.14
C PHE A 185 -0.24 5.01 -2.50
N TYR A 186 -1.51 4.73 -2.68
CA TYR A 186 -2.27 5.25 -3.80
C TYR A 186 -3.12 6.43 -3.34
N TYR A 187 -3.21 7.45 -4.19
CA TYR A 187 -4.08 8.59 -3.93
C TYR A 187 -4.96 8.92 -5.14
N TYR A 188 -6.09 9.54 -4.87
CA TYR A 188 -6.97 10.12 -5.85
C TYR A 188 -7.32 11.54 -5.40
N HIS A 189 -7.19 12.51 -6.30
CA HIS A 189 -7.50 13.90 -6.04
C HIS A 189 -8.67 14.36 -6.91
N SER A 190 -9.81 14.64 -6.29
CA SER A 190 -11.04 15.13 -6.94
C SER A 190 -11.43 16.54 -6.48
N GLY A 191 -10.63 17.13 -5.59
CA GLY A 191 -10.87 18.46 -5.01
C GLY A 191 -10.39 19.62 -5.88
N ASN A 192 -10.27 20.79 -5.26
CA ASN A 192 -9.70 21.97 -5.89
C ASN A 192 -8.19 21.80 -6.08
N GLU A 193 -7.64 22.24 -7.22
CA GLU A 193 -6.21 22.11 -7.52
C GLU A 193 -5.27 22.82 -6.54
N SER A 194 -5.79 23.76 -5.74
CA SER A 194 -5.05 24.43 -4.68
C SER A 194 -5.16 23.73 -3.32
N ASP A 195 -6.07 22.75 -3.17
CA ASP A 195 -6.11 21.92 -1.96
C ASP A 195 -4.81 21.13 -1.84
N THR A 196 -4.37 20.84 -0.61
CA THR A 196 -3.11 20.12 -0.38
C THR A 196 -3.31 18.87 0.46
N LEU A 197 -2.57 17.83 0.14
CA LEU A 197 -2.35 16.68 1.00
C LEU A 197 -0.90 16.67 1.44
N ASN A 198 -0.65 17.03 2.69
CA ASN A 198 0.67 17.05 3.30
C ASN A 198 0.95 15.69 3.95
N ILE A 199 2.13 15.17 3.74
CA ILE A 199 2.62 13.94 4.36
C ILE A 199 3.69 14.33 5.39
N TRP A 200 3.43 14.01 6.64
CA TRP A 200 4.32 14.32 7.76
C TRP A 200 4.80 13.04 8.42
N ILE A 201 5.99 13.07 9.02
CA ILE A 201 6.32 12.21 10.15
C ILE A 201 6.18 13.03 11.43
N ARG A 202 5.73 12.36 12.51
CA ARG A 202 5.71 12.88 13.87
C ARG A 202 6.58 11.98 14.71
N GLU A 203 7.77 12.44 15.11
CA GLU A 203 8.72 11.69 15.92
C GLU A 203 8.52 11.96 17.40
N PHE A 204 8.68 10.93 18.22
CA PHE A 204 8.47 10.94 19.66
C PHE A 204 9.75 10.58 20.40
N LYS A 205 10.17 11.43 21.34
CA LYS A 205 11.40 11.24 22.12
C LYS A 205 11.36 10.01 23.04
N ASN A 206 10.19 9.69 23.56
CA ASN A 206 9.92 8.55 24.43
C ASN A 206 8.41 8.24 24.45
N GLU A 207 8.00 7.23 25.21
CA GLU A 207 6.60 6.81 25.31
C GLU A 207 5.69 7.87 25.97
N GLN A 208 6.24 8.70 26.87
CA GLN A 208 5.52 9.77 27.56
C GLN A 208 5.35 11.03 26.69
N ASP A 209 6.09 11.14 25.60
CA ASP A 209 5.92 12.25 24.65
C ASP A 209 4.60 12.08 23.87
N LEU A 210 3.60 12.89 24.20
CA LEU A 210 2.27 12.84 23.57
C LEU A 210 2.14 13.76 22.36
N THR A 211 3.06 14.71 22.21
CA THR A 211 2.99 15.74 21.17
C THR A 211 3.84 15.44 19.95
N GLY A 212 5.04 14.91 20.17
CA GLY A 212 6.03 14.64 19.15
C GLY A 212 6.52 15.88 18.40
N THR A 213 7.50 15.70 17.53
CA THR A 213 8.01 16.73 16.62
C THR A 213 7.57 16.39 15.19
N ARG A 214 6.92 17.31 14.48
CA ARG A 214 6.44 17.12 13.10
C ARG A 214 7.48 17.60 12.09
N LEU A 215 7.72 16.77 11.07
CA LEU A 215 8.56 17.07 9.92
C LEU A 215 7.76 16.77 8.64
N ILE A 216 7.71 17.73 7.72
CA ILE A 216 7.06 17.52 6.42
C ILE A 216 7.97 16.68 5.53
N MET A 217 7.42 15.62 4.97
CA MET A 217 8.14 14.68 4.11
C MET A 217 7.70 14.77 2.65
N GLY A 218 6.47 15.22 2.40
CA GLY A 218 5.94 15.38 1.06
C GLY A 218 4.66 16.20 1.04
N GLN A 219 4.30 16.64 -0.15
CA GLN A 219 3.06 17.38 -0.39
C GLN A 219 2.52 17.02 -1.77
N ILE A 220 1.21 16.79 -1.86
CA ILE A 220 0.49 16.60 -3.10
C ILE A 220 -0.47 17.79 -3.28
N THR A 221 -0.45 18.38 -4.45
CA THR A 221 -1.33 19.48 -4.89
C THR A 221 -1.43 19.47 -6.42
N GLY A 222 -2.25 20.33 -7.00
CA GLY A 222 -2.37 20.48 -8.44
C GLY A 222 -3.61 19.83 -9.03
N SER A 223 -3.57 19.54 -10.33
CA SER A 223 -4.75 19.10 -11.08
C SER A 223 -5.38 17.82 -10.54
N GLN A 224 -6.70 17.74 -10.66
CA GLN A 224 -7.46 16.53 -10.35
C GLN A 224 -6.91 15.32 -11.11
N THR A 225 -6.96 14.17 -10.46
CA THR A 225 -6.63 12.89 -11.11
C THR A 225 -7.91 12.24 -11.65
N SER A 226 -7.78 11.46 -12.72
CA SER A 226 -8.88 10.68 -13.31
C SER A 226 -8.87 9.21 -12.88
N HIS A 227 -7.85 8.80 -12.12
CA HIS A 227 -7.62 7.44 -11.64
C HIS A 227 -6.68 7.47 -10.45
N TRP A 228 -6.56 6.35 -9.75
CA TRP A 228 -5.63 6.18 -8.64
C TRP A 228 -4.18 6.36 -9.09
N ARG A 229 -3.41 7.12 -8.33
CA ARG A 229 -2.00 7.41 -8.58
C ARG A 229 -1.13 6.81 -7.50
N LEU A 230 -0.14 6.01 -7.91
CA LEU A 230 0.90 5.53 -7.02
C LEU A 230 1.83 6.67 -6.62
N HIS A 231 2.08 6.81 -5.33
CA HIS A 231 2.99 7.82 -4.78
C HIS A 231 3.99 7.21 -3.81
N HIS A 232 5.20 7.73 -3.81
CA HIS A 232 6.25 7.32 -2.89
C HIS A 232 6.80 8.55 -2.17
N VAL A 233 7.03 8.41 -0.87
CA VAL A 233 7.64 9.46 -0.04
C VAL A 233 8.79 8.84 0.76
N SER A 234 10.00 9.35 0.55
CA SER A 234 11.14 8.95 1.36
C SER A 234 11.03 9.52 2.76
N LEU A 235 11.12 8.66 3.76
CA LEU A 235 11.13 9.02 5.15
C LEU A 235 12.53 8.79 5.74
N ASN A 236 12.85 9.50 6.83
CA ASN A 236 14.13 9.41 7.52
C ASN A 236 13.94 9.40 9.05
N ALA A 237 12.90 8.74 9.51
CA ALA A 237 12.59 8.66 10.93
C ALA A 237 13.72 7.97 11.70
N THR A 238 14.16 8.60 12.78
CA THR A 238 15.27 8.16 13.65
C THR A 238 14.79 7.68 15.01
N MET A 239 13.57 8.03 15.39
CA MET A 239 12.91 7.69 16.64
C MET A 239 11.56 7.04 16.37
N ASN A 240 10.85 6.64 17.42
CA ASN A 240 9.47 6.22 17.28
C ASN A 240 8.66 7.30 16.58
N PHE A 241 7.87 6.96 15.58
CA PHE A 241 7.19 7.93 14.74
C PHE A 241 5.80 7.46 14.30
N GLN A 242 5.02 8.41 13.84
CA GLN A 242 3.77 8.22 13.10
C GLN A 242 3.89 8.89 11.74
N VAL A 243 3.20 8.34 10.75
CA VAL A 243 2.93 9.05 9.48
C VAL A 243 1.59 9.75 9.63
N VAL A 244 1.52 11.00 9.21
CA VAL A 244 0.30 11.80 9.24
C VAL A 244 0.00 12.32 7.85
N PHE A 245 -1.17 11.94 7.32
CA PHE A 245 -1.74 12.52 6.11
C PHE A 245 -2.65 13.67 6.52
N GLU A 246 -2.28 14.89 6.18
CA GLU A 246 -3.04 16.10 6.50
C GLU A 246 -3.59 16.73 5.23
N ALA A 247 -4.88 16.58 5.02
CA ALA A 247 -5.56 17.32 3.96
C ALA A 247 -5.85 18.74 4.45
N GLN A 248 -5.61 19.73 3.61
CA GLN A 248 -5.90 21.13 3.88
C GLN A 248 -6.73 21.71 2.74
N LYS A 249 -7.85 22.31 3.10
CA LYS A 249 -8.71 23.05 2.18
C LYS A 249 -8.08 24.41 1.84
N ALA A 250 -7.94 24.67 0.56
CA ALA A 250 -7.54 25.98 0.06
C ALA A 250 -8.73 26.93 -0.12
N ALA A 251 -8.42 28.18 -0.48
CA ALA A 251 -9.40 29.14 -0.94
C ALA A 251 -10.14 28.64 -2.19
N GLY A 252 -11.41 29.02 -2.29
CA GLY A 252 -12.22 28.71 -3.46
C GLY A 252 -13.14 27.49 -3.27
N ARG A 253 -13.88 27.18 -4.33
CA ARG A 253 -14.88 26.11 -4.31
C ARG A 253 -14.21 24.79 -4.68
N SER A 254 -14.38 23.80 -3.83
CA SER A 254 -14.03 22.41 -4.13
C SER A 254 -15.29 21.58 -4.33
N THR A 255 -15.21 20.55 -5.16
CA THR A 255 -16.33 19.61 -5.41
C THR A 255 -16.00 18.18 -4.98
N GLY A 256 -14.83 17.94 -4.41
CA GLY A 256 -14.35 16.64 -3.99
C GLY A 256 -13.34 16.77 -2.86
N GLY A 257 -12.20 16.08 -2.98
CA GLY A 257 -11.16 16.09 -1.95
C GLY A 257 -10.03 15.12 -2.29
N PHE A 258 -9.43 14.55 -1.25
CA PHE A 258 -8.40 13.53 -1.40
C PHE A 258 -8.91 12.16 -0.92
N SER A 259 -8.53 11.13 -1.65
CA SER A 259 -8.67 9.74 -1.21
C SER A 259 -7.30 9.10 -1.14
N VAL A 260 -7.09 8.19 -0.19
CA VAL A 260 -5.86 7.40 -0.03
C VAL A 260 -6.20 5.93 0.20
N ASP A 261 -5.35 5.05 -0.34
CA ASP A 261 -5.53 3.62 -0.27
C ASP A 261 -4.19 2.88 -0.32
N ASP A 262 -4.16 1.60 0.06
CA ASP A 262 -2.99 0.71 0.00
C ASP A 262 -1.72 1.35 0.58
N ILE A 263 -1.83 1.88 1.81
CA ILE A 263 -0.73 2.55 2.50
C ILE A 263 0.24 1.49 3.03
N ASN A 264 1.47 1.50 2.50
CA ASN A 264 2.54 0.58 2.87
C ASN A 264 3.79 1.35 3.30
N LEU A 265 4.51 0.81 4.27
CA LEU A 265 5.79 1.34 4.72
C LEU A 265 6.86 0.26 4.59
N TYR A 266 7.93 0.57 3.88
CA TYR A 266 9.06 -0.31 3.68
C TYR A 266 10.33 0.29 4.30
N GLU A 267 11.14 -0.54 4.94
CA GLU A 267 12.47 -0.16 5.46
C GLU A 267 13.54 -0.26 4.36
N THR A 268 13.27 0.39 3.21
CA THR A 268 14.14 0.43 2.03
C THR A 268 14.10 1.81 1.41
N GLU A 269 15.03 2.11 0.51
CA GLU A 269 14.95 3.32 -0.32
C GLU A 269 13.73 3.27 -1.23
N CYS A 270 13.10 4.44 -1.42
CA CYS A 270 12.06 4.59 -2.43
C CYS A 270 12.63 4.43 -3.84
N PRO A 271 11.81 3.98 -4.80
CA PRO A 271 12.18 4.03 -6.21
C PRO A 271 12.55 5.46 -6.62
N HIS A 272 13.67 5.62 -7.32
CA HIS A 272 14.10 6.94 -7.83
C HIS A 272 13.12 7.51 -8.85
N LEU A 273 12.41 6.64 -9.55
CA LEU A 273 11.42 7.03 -10.56
C LEU A 273 10.36 5.94 -10.69
N SER A 274 9.10 6.35 -10.70
CA SER A 274 7.96 5.51 -11.03
C SER A 274 7.30 6.03 -12.31
N LEU A 275 6.96 5.12 -13.22
CA LEU A 275 6.21 5.40 -14.44
C LEU A 275 4.94 4.58 -14.41
N GLN A 276 3.81 5.23 -14.19
CA GLN A 276 2.50 4.60 -14.22
C GLN A 276 1.94 4.67 -15.65
N ILE A 277 1.47 3.55 -16.16
CA ILE A 277 0.79 3.44 -17.46
C ILE A 277 -0.60 2.88 -17.19
N ASP A 278 -1.60 3.73 -17.35
CA ASP A 278 -2.98 3.37 -17.08
C ASP A 278 -3.56 2.57 -18.24
N ASP A 279 -4.45 1.61 -17.93
CA ASP A 279 -5.09 0.72 -18.89
C ASP A 279 -4.08 0.10 -19.88
N PHE A 280 -3.02 -0.49 -19.30
CA PHE A 280 -1.87 -1.00 -20.04
C PHE A 280 -2.28 -1.99 -21.15
N GLN A 281 -3.28 -2.83 -20.89
CA GLN A 281 -3.77 -3.79 -21.90
C GLN A 281 -4.32 -3.08 -23.14
N ARG A 282 -5.09 -2.02 -22.98
CA ARG A 282 -5.59 -1.22 -24.10
C ARG A 282 -4.44 -0.53 -24.83
N VAL A 283 -3.52 0.08 -24.07
CA VAL A 283 -2.34 0.75 -24.63
C VAL A 283 -1.53 -0.23 -25.48
N LEU A 284 -1.27 -1.44 -24.97
CA LEU A 284 -0.53 -2.49 -25.69
C LEU A 284 -1.25 -2.92 -26.97
N ASN A 285 -2.57 -3.11 -26.93
CA ASN A 285 -3.36 -3.60 -28.06
C ASN A 285 -3.57 -2.55 -29.16
N THR A 286 -3.62 -1.25 -28.79
CA THR A 286 -3.91 -0.16 -29.73
C THR A 286 -2.69 0.55 -30.27
N SER A 287 -1.53 0.42 -29.61
CA SER A 287 -0.31 1.08 -30.02
C SER A 287 0.32 0.39 -31.24
N ALA A 288 0.96 1.18 -32.12
CA ALA A 288 1.81 0.63 -33.18
C ALA A 288 3.01 -0.12 -32.55
N SER A 289 3.49 -1.16 -33.24
CA SER A 289 4.72 -1.84 -32.83
C SER A 289 5.86 -0.84 -32.79
N GLU A 290 6.72 -0.97 -31.77
CA GLU A 290 7.85 -0.06 -31.47
C GLU A 290 7.44 1.32 -30.93
N SER A 291 6.16 1.53 -30.60
CA SER A 291 5.72 2.72 -29.87
C SER A 291 6.48 2.84 -28.53
N ARG A 292 6.82 4.07 -28.17
CA ARG A 292 7.65 4.34 -27.00
C ARG A 292 6.94 5.28 -26.02
N ILE A 293 6.91 4.89 -24.76
CA ILE A 293 6.42 5.71 -23.67
C ILE A 293 7.63 6.11 -22.84
N TYR A 294 7.81 7.40 -22.59
CA TYR A 294 8.97 7.91 -21.86
C TYR A 294 8.56 8.51 -20.52
N SER A 295 9.41 8.32 -19.52
CA SER A 295 9.35 9.13 -18.30
C SER A 295 9.85 10.55 -18.55
N SER A 296 9.61 11.43 -17.59
CA SER A 296 10.32 12.71 -17.49
C SER A 296 11.84 12.48 -17.35
N ARG A 297 12.63 13.52 -17.69
CA ARG A 297 14.08 13.53 -17.43
C ARG A 297 14.34 13.50 -15.92
N GLN A 298 15.28 12.70 -15.51
CA GLN A 298 15.80 12.60 -14.14
C GLN A 298 17.32 12.79 -14.15
N TYR A 299 17.86 13.03 -12.97
CA TYR A 299 19.31 13.08 -12.75
C TYR A 299 19.68 12.08 -11.65
N SER A 300 20.75 11.32 -11.86
CA SER A 300 21.33 10.49 -10.81
C SER A 300 21.98 11.36 -9.73
N SER A 301 22.31 10.77 -8.58
CA SER A 301 23.05 11.46 -7.51
C SER A 301 24.42 11.99 -7.97
N GLU A 302 24.99 11.40 -8.99
CA GLU A 302 26.26 11.83 -9.60
C GLU A 302 26.09 12.89 -10.69
N GLY A 303 24.85 13.14 -11.15
CA GLY A 303 24.52 14.17 -12.14
C GLY A 303 24.24 13.66 -13.55
N TYR A 304 24.26 12.35 -13.83
CA TYR A 304 23.90 11.81 -15.15
C TYR A 304 22.43 12.02 -15.43
N ALA A 305 22.11 12.65 -16.56
CA ALA A 305 20.74 12.81 -17.02
C ALA A 305 20.24 11.52 -17.67
N TYR A 306 19.05 11.05 -17.27
CA TYR A 306 18.46 9.83 -17.82
C TYR A 306 16.91 9.92 -17.86
N ARG A 307 16.32 8.98 -18.57
CA ARG A 307 14.89 8.69 -18.56
C ARG A 307 14.63 7.21 -18.77
N PHE A 308 13.46 6.76 -18.35
CA PHE A 308 12.96 5.43 -18.71
C PHE A 308 12.20 5.46 -20.02
N ALA A 309 12.25 4.35 -20.74
CA ALA A 309 11.46 4.09 -21.92
C ALA A 309 10.80 2.72 -21.81
N VAL A 310 9.51 2.67 -22.07
CA VAL A 310 8.77 1.43 -22.32
C VAL A 310 8.55 1.37 -23.81
N ILE A 311 9.08 0.33 -24.47
CA ILE A 311 8.88 0.08 -25.91
C ILE A 311 7.86 -1.02 -26.04
N LEU A 312 6.76 -0.72 -26.73
CA LEU A 312 5.65 -1.62 -26.93
C LEU A 312 5.83 -2.40 -28.24
N TYR A 313 5.71 -3.70 -28.17
CA TYR A 313 5.63 -4.60 -29.32
C TYR A 313 4.24 -5.25 -29.32
N LYS A 314 3.87 -5.93 -30.40
CA LYS A 314 2.52 -6.49 -30.52
C LYS A 314 2.17 -7.53 -29.43
N THR A 315 3.16 -8.25 -28.92
CA THR A 315 2.95 -9.37 -27.98
C THR A 315 3.77 -9.26 -26.69
N TYR A 316 4.62 -8.27 -26.59
CA TYR A 316 5.48 -8.03 -25.42
C TYR A 316 5.88 -6.56 -25.34
N PHE A 317 6.54 -6.18 -24.29
CA PHE A 317 7.16 -4.86 -24.13
C PHE A 317 8.58 -5.00 -23.54
N GLY A 318 9.41 -4.00 -23.79
CA GLY A 318 10.75 -3.89 -23.24
C GLY A 318 10.88 -2.67 -22.35
N LEU A 319 11.64 -2.80 -21.26
CA LEU A 319 12.00 -1.71 -20.36
C LEU A 319 13.44 -1.30 -20.65
N PHE A 320 13.66 -0.02 -20.85
CA PHE A 320 14.96 0.55 -21.19
C PHE A 320 15.24 1.78 -20.33
N MET A 321 16.51 2.02 -20.05
CA MET A 321 16.99 3.31 -19.61
C MET A 321 17.75 4.00 -20.75
N GLN A 322 17.48 5.27 -20.93
CA GLN A 322 18.20 6.10 -21.90
C GLN A 322 18.98 7.19 -21.16
N LEU A 323 20.30 7.23 -21.34
CA LEU A 323 21.09 8.38 -20.94
C LEU A 323 20.81 9.55 -21.88
N LEU A 324 20.69 10.73 -21.33
CA LEU A 324 20.41 11.97 -22.04
C LEU A 324 21.59 12.91 -21.87
N SER A 325 21.78 13.84 -22.80
CA SER A 325 22.67 14.98 -22.56
C SER A 325 22.10 15.82 -21.41
N GLY A 326 22.96 16.19 -20.47
CA GLY A 326 22.61 16.96 -19.28
C GLY A 326 23.60 18.09 -19.03
N ASP A 327 23.27 18.97 -18.08
CA ASP A 327 24.04 20.18 -17.77
C ASP A 327 25.40 19.88 -17.12
N ASN A 328 25.62 18.63 -16.71
CA ASN A 328 26.84 18.18 -16.04
C ASN A 328 27.74 17.30 -16.89
N ASP A 329 27.42 17.10 -18.18
CA ASP A 329 28.11 16.14 -19.04
C ASP A 329 29.60 16.36 -19.12
N ASP A 330 30.06 17.60 -19.06
CA ASP A 330 31.47 17.99 -19.07
C ASP A 330 32.24 17.64 -17.79
N LYS A 331 31.53 17.40 -16.70
CA LYS A 331 32.07 17.05 -15.37
C LYS A 331 31.98 15.57 -15.05
N LEU A 332 31.31 14.80 -15.89
CA LEU A 332 31.01 13.40 -15.67
C LEU A 332 31.99 12.48 -16.44
N GLN A 333 32.24 11.31 -15.86
CA GLN A 333 33.03 10.29 -16.50
C GLN A 333 32.25 9.62 -17.63
N TRP A 334 32.82 9.67 -18.85
CA TRP A 334 32.28 8.98 -20.01
C TRP A 334 33.27 7.97 -20.58
N PRO A 335 32.80 6.76 -21.00
CA PRO A 335 31.45 6.25 -20.91
C PRO A 335 30.99 6.01 -19.47
N CYS A 336 29.66 6.05 -19.23
CA CYS A 336 29.06 5.81 -17.92
C CYS A 336 29.16 4.31 -17.58
N LEU A 337 30.26 3.90 -16.96
CA LEU A 337 30.55 2.49 -16.63
C LEU A 337 30.33 2.18 -15.17
N GLY A 338 29.98 0.91 -14.88
CA GLY A 338 29.89 0.38 -13.52
C GLY A 338 28.72 0.92 -12.71
N ARG A 339 27.75 1.56 -13.35
CA ARG A 339 26.53 2.04 -12.66
C ARG A 339 25.47 0.97 -12.65
N GLN A 340 25.02 0.62 -11.47
CA GLN A 340 23.95 -0.37 -11.29
C GLN A 340 22.57 0.29 -11.34
N MET A 341 21.65 -0.36 -12.01
CA MET A 341 20.24 0.02 -12.00
C MET A 341 19.37 -1.21 -11.83
N THR A 342 18.22 -1.00 -11.20
CA THR A 342 17.23 -2.04 -10.97
C THR A 342 15.90 -1.59 -11.53
N PHE A 343 15.34 -2.37 -12.44
CA PHE A 343 13.97 -2.23 -12.87
C PHE A 343 13.08 -3.12 -12.02
N GLN A 344 11.98 -2.56 -11.57
CA GLN A 344 10.89 -3.29 -10.94
C GLN A 344 9.62 -3.02 -11.73
N MET A 345 8.93 -4.07 -12.12
CA MET A 345 7.60 -4.00 -12.71
C MET A 345 6.61 -4.44 -11.65
N LEU A 346 5.77 -3.51 -11.18
CA LEU A 346 4.65 -3.80 -10.29
C LEU A 346 3.51 -4.37 -11.13
N ASP A 347 3.12 -5.59 -10.83
CA ASP A 347 1.92 -6.20 -11.39
C ASP A 347 0.70 -5.64 -10.64
N GLN A 348 -0.19 -5.01 -11.37
CA GLN A 348 -1.41 -4.37 -10.87
C GLN A 348 -2.64 -5.26 -11.08
N THR A 349 -2.45 -6.57 -11.28
CA THR A 349 -3.56 -7.51 -11.34
C THR A 349 -4.37 -7.43 -10.05
N PRO A 350 -5.71 -7.29 -10.09
CA PRO A 350 -6.55 -7.07 -8.92
C PRO A 350 -6.44 -8.16 -7.85
N SER A 351 -6.18 -9.40 -8.26
CA SER A 351 -5.94 -10.49 -7.33
C SER A 351 -4.49 -10.46 -6.85
N ILE A 352 -4.24 -10.05 -5.62
CA ILE A 352 -2.91 -10.02 -5.02
C ILE A 352 -2.17 -11.36 -5.14
N GLN A 353 -2.90 -12.46 -5.11
CA GLN A 353 -2.37 -13.82 -5.24
C GLN A 353 -1.92 -14.16 -6.68
N GLN A 354 -2.37 -13.39 -7.67
CA GLN A 354 -1.97 -13.53 -9.06
C GLN A 354 -0.91 -12.52 -9.47
N GLN A 355 -0.61 -11.57 -8.60
CA GLN A 355 0.41 -10.55 -8.87
C GLN A 355 1.78 -11.21 -8.98
N MET A 356 2.48 -10.92 -10.07
CA MET A 356 3.83 -11.39 -10.34
C MET A 356 4.78 -10.23 -10.60
N THR A 357 5.05 -9.47 -9.57
CA THR A 357 6.05 -8.38 -9.62
C THR A 357 7.41 -8.96 -10.01
N LYS A 358 8.02 -8.39 -11.03
CA LYS A 358 9.33 -8.80 -11.54
C LYS A 358 10.36 -7.71 -11.31
N GLN A 359 11.54 -8.14 -10.88
CA GLN A 359 12.69 -7.25 -10.67
C GLN A 359 13.89 -7.79 -11.45
N LYS A 360 14.66 -6.88 -12.08
CA LYS A 360 15.91 -7.19 -12.74
C LYS A 360 16.91 -6.06 -12.57
N SER A 361 18.11 -6.41 -12.12
CA SER A 361 19.23 -5.48 -12.02
C SER A 361 20.25 -5.74 -13.12
N PHE A 362 20.92 -4.70 -13.58
CA PHE A 362 22.06 -4.76 -14.48
C PHE A 362 23.01 -3.59 -14.22
N THR A 363 24.25 -3.76 -14.67
CA THR A 363 25.33 -2.79 -14.52
C THR A 363 25.73 -2.30 -15.90
N THR A 364 25.92 -0.99 -16.05
CA THR A 364 26.38 -0.41 -17.32
C THR A 364 27.76 -0.91 -17.69
N ASN A 365 27.91 -1.34 -18.92
CA ASN A 365 29.19 -1.80 -19.53
C ASN A 365 29.55 -0.90 -20.72
N GLY A 366 30.71 -1.16 -21.33
CA GLY A 366 31.24 -0.34 -22.43
C GLY A 366 30.56 -0.52 -23.78
N GLU A 367 29.54 -1.36 -23.91
CA GLU A 367 28.89 -1.70 -25.19
C GLU A 367 27.80 -0.70 -25.61
N ALA A 368 27.79 0.49 -25.03
CA ALA A 368 26.80 1.53 -25.35
C ALA A 368 27.01 2.10 -26.77
N THR A 369 25.99 2.01 -27.60
CA THR A 369 25.95 2.71 -28.89
C THR A 369 25.56 4.18 -28.68
N ARG A 370 26.47 5.10 -29.04
CA ARG A 370 26.23 6.55 -28.98
C ARG A 370 25.62 6.99 -30.32
N THR A 371 24.35 7.34 -30.33
CA THR A 371 23.78 8.16 -31.40
C THR A 371 23.84 9.62 -31.01
N SER A 372 24.10 10.52 -31.93
CA SER A 372 24.63 11.89 -31.84
C SER A 372 24.04 12.87 -30.80
N LYS A 373 23.15 12.45 -29.92
CA LYS A 373 22.61 13.19 -28.71
C LYS A 373 22.04 12.26 -27.64
N ASN A 374 22.06 10.94 -27.82
CA ASN A 374 21.48 9.99 -26.87
C ASN A 374 22.37 8.73 -26.81
N VAL A 375 22.62 8.23 -25.63
CA VAL A 375 23.27 6.96 -25.39
C VAL A 375 22.21 5.93 -25.03
N ASN A 376 22.05 4.89 -25.84
CA ASN A 376 21.16 3.78 -25.54
C ASN A 376 21.96 2.62 -24.97
N TYR A 377 21.56 2.12 -23.82
CA TYR A 377 22.07 0.86 -23.26
C TYR A 377 20.97 -0.20 -23.42
N THR A 378 21.28 -1.28 -24.05
CA THR A 378 20.41 -2.47 -24.20
C THR A 378 20.65 -3.48 -23.09
#